data_de9a49a3e44b2786cfbd9bb7ebe66cbd
#
_entry.id   de9a49a3e44b2786cfbd9bb7ebe66cbd
#
_cell.length_a   1.000
_cell.length_b   1.000
_cell.length_c   1.000
_cell.angle_alpha   90.00
_cell.angle_beta   90.00
_cell.angle_gamma   90.00
#
_symmetry.space_group_name_H-M   'P 1'
#
loop_
_entity.id
_entity.type
_entity.pdbx_description
1 polymer ?
#
loop_
_entity_poly.entity_id
_entity_poly.type
_entity_poly.pdbx_seq_one_letter_code
_entity_poly.pdbx_strand_id
1 'polypeptide(L)'
;MTAILIAPRKYVQGRNVLSEAGQHIGKLGRKPLVLWDARVKKIVGPRVLASLQTAGLEVVDVEFRGDSTHAEADRVAGIARERRADVAVGIGGGKTLDTAKAAAAAAGIKMVTVPTIASNDSPTSSFTVWYDEQGNCLGFESWGVNPDLVLVDTQVIADAPVRTFVAGMGDALATWIEARAASCKTRSLALSGGVATRAAVAIARLCYDTLVQHGVEAKRAVECHVVTPAVEKVVEANVLLSGLGFESGGVATAHMIANCLPSFPECHGLMHGEEVGFGVLSQLCLEDDSDAAEMRTIVDFEIAVGLPVTFADLGLEGVARDRLMKIGETCAGKGSLCENHPFEVTPESIVDAMVAADALGTERKKHSPSC
;
A
#
# COMPACT_ATOMS: atom_id res chain seq x y z
N MET A 1 1.89 -27.30 -7.60
CA MET A 1 2.36 -25.90 -7.63
C MET A 1 3.08 -25.63 -6.32
N THR A 2 4.08 -24.75 -6.33
CA THR A 2 4.85 -24.39 -5.13
C THR A 2 4.12 -23.28 -4.38
N ALA A 3 3.87 -23.46 -3.09
CA ALA A 3 3.33 -22.41 -2.24
C ALA A 3 4.50 -21.56 -1.71
N ILE A 4 4.39 -20.22 -1.82
CA ILE A 4 5.46 -19.29 -1.45
C ILE A 4 4.89 -18.22 -0.51
N LEU A 5 5.62 -17.96 0.57
CA LEU A 5 5.39 -16.81 1.44
C LEU A 5 6.73 -16.07 1.56
N ILE A 6 6.70 -14.77 1.28
CA ILE A 6 7.83 -13.87 1.46
C ILE A 6 7.48 -12.78 2.47
N ALA A 7 8.48 -12.28 3.18
CA ALA A 7 8.28 -11.29 4.23
C ALA A 7 9.57 -10.49 4.47
N PRO A 8 9.49 -9.28 5.05
CA PRO A 8 10.65 -8.57 5.56
C PRO A 8 11.44 -9.43 6.55
N ARG A 9 12.75 -9.31 6.51
CA ARG A 9 13.60 -10.04 7.47
C ARG A 9 13.35 -9.63 8.92
N LYS A 10 12.97 -8.34 9.13
CA LYS A 10 12.63 -7.81 10.44
C LYS A 10 11.64 -6.66 10.30
N TYR A 11 10.61 -6.69 11.13
CA TYR A 11 9.67 -5.60 11.32
C TYR A 11 9.79 -5.06 12.75
N VAL A 12 9.84 -3.74 12.90
CA VAL A 12 9.90 -3.05 14.19
C VAL A 12 8.90 -1.91 14.17
N GLN A 13 7.96 -1.91 15.09
CA GLN A 13 6.95 -0.88 15.24
C GLN A 13 6.90 -0.41 16.69
N GLY A 14 6.67 0.87 16.88
CA GLY A 14 6.40 1.42 18.19
C GLY A 14 6.48 2.94 18.21
N ARG A 15 5.94 3.50 19.29
CA ARG A 15 5.94 4.94 19.50
C ARG A 15 7.36 5.45 19.73
N ASN A 16 7.79 6.44 18.95
CA ASN A 16 9.12 7.08 19.02
C ASN A 16 10.31 6.16 18.71
N VAL A 17 10.08 5.03 18.04
CA VAL A 17 11.13 4.04 17.73
C VAL A 17 12.23 4.59 16.82
N LEU A 18 12.03 5.70 16.11
CA LEU A 18 13.09 6.39 15.34
C LEU A 18 14.26 6.84 16.21
N SER A 19 14.08 7.02 17.52
CA SER A 19 15.19 7.27 18.44
C SER A 19 16.16 6.08 18.57
N GLU A 20 15.72 4.89 18.16
CA GLU A 20 16.49 3.63 18.18
C GLU A 20 16.97 3.22 16.77
N ALA A 21 16.74 4.06 15.75
CA ALA A 21 17.07 3.74 14.35
C ALA A 21 18.53 3.30 14.18
N GLY A 22 19.47 4.01 14.85
CA GLY A 22 20.88 3.67 14.81
C GLY A 22 21.23 2.27 15.34
N GLN A 23 20.53 1.81 16.40
CA GLN A 23 20.72 0.46 16.94
C GLN A 23 20.24 -0.62 15.96
N HIS A 24 19.14 -0.35 15.25
CA HIS A 24 18.57 -1.31 14.30
C HIS A 24 19.39 -1.34 13.00
N ILE A 25 19.66 -0.17 12.41
CA ILE A 25 20.40 -0.03 11.15
C ILE A 25 21.86 -0.47 11.30
N GLY A 26 22.49 -0.14 12.43
CA GLY A 26 23.89 -0.52 12.72
C GLY A 26 24.15 -2.03 12.80
N LYS A 27 23.09 -2.86 12.90
CA LYS A 27 23.18 -4.32 12.78
C LYS A 27 23.26 -4.80 11.33
N LEU A 28 22.90 -3.96 10.38
CA LEU A 28 22.90 -4.26 8.95
C LEU A 28 24.15 -3.74 8.25
N GLY A 29 24.68 -2.59 8.70
CA GLY A 29 25.87 -1.99 8.12
C GLY A 29 26.41 -0.82 8.94
N ARG A 30 27.46 -0.19 8.43
CA ARG A 30 28.15 0.92 9.10
C ARG A 30 28.02 2.24 8.36
N LYS A 31 27.66 2.20 7.08
CA LYS A 31 27.60 3.38 6.22
C LYS A 31 26.28 3.46 5.49
N PRO A 32 25.18 3.83 6.20
CA PRO A 32 23.87 3.96 5.58
C PRO A 32 23.80 5.18 4.64
N LEU A 33 23.27 4.95 3.42
CA LEU A 33 22.76 5.99 2.56
C LEU A 33 21.30 6.24 2.97
N VAL A 34 20.98 7.44 3.40
CA VAL A 34 19.64 7.84 3.84
C VAL A 34 19.00 8.72 2.75
N LEU A 35 17.94 8.19 2.15
CA LEU A 35 17.14 8.86 1.11
C LEU A 35 15.86 9.41 1.73
N TRP A 36 15.62 10.69 1.61
CA TRP A 36 14.42 11.39 2.06
C TRP A 36 14.17 12.68 1.31
N ASP A 37 12.92 13.11 1.22
CA ASP A 37 12.63 14.46 0.73
C ASP A 37 12.94 15.55 1.79
N ALA A 38 13.08 16.79 1.33
CA ALA A 38 13.44 17.91 2.20
C ALA A 38 12.42 18.17 3.33
N ARG A 39 11.12 17.89 3.10
CA ARG A 39 10.06 18.07 4.11
C ARG A 39 10.14 16.99 5.17
N VAL A 40 10.25 15.72 4.78
CA VAL A 40 10.41 14.59 5.70
C VAL A 40 11.68 14.78 6.54
N LYS A 41 12.79 15.17 5.91
CA LYS A 41 14.04 15.44 6.60
C LYS A 41 13.90 16.53 7.67
N LYS A 42 13.14 17.60 7.44
CA LYS A 42 12.87 18.63 8.44
C LYS A 42 12.10 18.10 9.65
N ILE A 43 11.18 17.15 9.43
CA ILE A 43 10.29 16.62 10.48
C ILE A 43 11.03 15.58 11.34
N VAL A 44 11.61 14.55 10.71
CA VAL A 44 12.19 13.39 11.43
C VAL A 44 13.72 13.38 11.44
N GLY A 45 14.35 14.13 10.55
CA GLY A 45 15.80 14.13 10.34
C GLY A 45 16.64 14.39 11.61
N PRO A 46 16.34 15.40 12.45
CA PRO A 46 17.11 15.64 13.66
C PRO A 46 17.17 14.42 14.59
N ARG A 47 16.03 13.73 14.77
CA ARG A 47 15.92 12.52 15.61
C ARG A 47 16.67 11.33 15.01
N VAL A 48 16.47 11.08 13.72
CA VAL A 48 17.13 9.99 13.02
C VAL A 48 18.64 10.18 12.98
N LEU A 49 19.13 11.35 12.56
CA LEU A 49 20.56 11.63 12.46
C LEU A 49 21.26 11.54 13.82
N ALA A 50 20.65 12.04 14.90
CA ALA A 50 21.19 11.90 16.24
C ALA A 50 21.32 10.42 16.66
N SER A 51 20.31 9.59 16.33
CA SER A 51 20.34 8.15 16.63
C SER A 51 21.44 7.42 15.83
N LEU A 52 21.58 7.73 14.53
CA LEU A 52 22.61 7.15 13.67
C LEU A 52 24.02 7.57 14.14
N GLN A 53 24.20 8.84 14.50
CA GLN A 53 25.47 9.37 15.02
C GLN A 53 25.86 8.73 16.37
N THR A 54 24.88 8.58 17.29
CA THR A 54 25.09 7.90 18.57
C THR A 54 25.52 6.44 18.39
N ALA A 55 25.04 5.79 17.35
CA ALA A 55 25.44 4.42 16.98
C ALA A 55 26.78 4.35 16.24
N GLY A 56 27.44 5.50 15.99
CA GLY A 56 28.73 5.57 15.29
C GLY A 56 28.66 5.24 13.81
N LEU A 57 27.53 5.52 13.15
CA LEU A 57 27.33 5.26 11.72
C LEU A 57 27.77 6.46 10.87
N GLU A 58 28.41 6.17 9.73
CA GLU A 58 28.83 7.17 8.75
C GLU A 58 27.70 7.42 7.72
N VAL A 59 26.91 8.46 7.93
CA VAL A 59 25.71 8.72 7.12
C VAL A 59 26.09 9.34 5.77
N VAL A 60 25.57 8.77 4.67
CA VAL A 60 25.51 9.38 3.35
C VAL A 60 24.12 9.97 3.18
N ASP A 61 23.99 11.27 3.27
CA ASP A 61 22.73 12.01 3.22
C ASP A 61 22.36 12.34 1.76
N VAL A 62 21.20 11.87 1.29
CA VAL A 62 20.76 12.03 -0.11
C VAL A 62 19.33 12.55 -0.15
N GLU A 63 19.11 13.62 -0.89
CA GLU A 63 17.79 14.17 -1.12
C GLU A 63 17.08 13.41 -2.25
N PHE A 64 15.84 13.00 -2.03
CA PHE A 64 14.92 12.42 -3.00
C PHE A 64 14.34 13.50 -3.92
N ARG A 65 14.27 13.23 -5.22
CA ARG A 65 13.90 14.22 -6.25
C ARG A 65 12.47 14.10 -6.78
N GLY A 66 11.56 13.58 -5.97
CA GLY A 66 10.11 13.69 -6.22
C GLY A 66 9.42 12.41 -6.67
N ASP A 67 9.88 11.72 -7.72
CA ASP A 67 9.22 10.51 -8.21
C ASP A 67 10.12 9.27 -8.27
N SER A 68 9.49 8.08 -8.17
CA SER A 68 10.15 6.79 -8.30
C SER A 68 10.36 6.48 -9.78
N THR A 69 11.37 7.12 -10.37
CA THR A 69 11.78 6.89 -11.75
C THR A 69 13.03 6.03 -11.82
N HIS A 70 13.25 5.32 -12.94
CA HIS A 70 14.50 4.58 -13.16
C HIS A 70 15.72 5.48 -13.04
N ALA A 71 15.66 6.70 -13.58
CA ALA A 71 16.76 7.66 -13.53
C ALA A 71 17.11 8.08 -12.09
N GLU A 72 16.10 8.28 -11.24
CA GLU A 72 16.32 8.62 -9.83
C GLU A 72 16.90 7.44 -9.04
N ALA A 73 16.40 6.23 -9.28
CA ALA A 73 16.94 5.02 -8.65
C ALA A 73 18.40 4.76 -9.06
N ASP A 74 18.73 4.93 -10.35
CA ASP A 74 20.11 4.81 -10.86
C ASP A 74 21.04 5.87 -10.27
N ARG A 75 20.56 7.11 -10.12
CA ARG A 75 21.30 8.19 -9.46
C ARG A 75 21.64 7.83 -8.02
N VAL A 76 20.66 7.36 -7.26
CA VAL A 76 20.84 6.98 -5.85
C VAL A 76 21.78 5.77 -5.72
N ALA A 77 21.62 4.75 -6.59
CA ALA A 77 22.51 3.60 -6.65
C ALA A 77 23.96 3.99 -7.01
N GLY A 78 24.13 4.94 -7.92
CA GLY A 78 25.42 5.51 -8.28
C GLY A 78 26.12 6.16 -7.09
N ILE A 79 25.41 6.98 -6.34
CA ILE A 79 25.89 7.58 -5.08
C ILE A 79 26.26 6.50 -4.05
N ALA A 80 25.40 5.48 -3.90
CA ALA A 80 25.68 4.38 -2.97
C ALA A 80 27.02 3.67 -3.27
N ARG A 81 27.27 3.37 -4.55
CA ARG A 81 28.53 2.75 -5.00
C ARG A 81 29.72 3.68 -4.81
N GLU A 82 29.65 4.94 -5.25
CA GLU A 82 30.71 5.95 -5.12
C GLU A 82 31.11 6.14 -3.65
N ARG A 83 30.12 6.29 -2.79
CA ARG A 83 30.33 6.51 -1.34
C ARG A 83 30.59 5.22 -0.58
N ARG A 84 30.52 4.05 -1.21
CA ARG A 84 30.65 2.72 -0.59
C ARG A 84 29.66 2.54 0.57
N ALA A 85 28.40 2.94 0.36
CA ALA A 85 27.34 2.67 1.30
C ALA A 85 27.06 1.15 1.35
N ASP A 86 26.69 0.65 2.51
CA ASP A 86 26.42 -0.78 2.75
C ASP A 86 24.95 -1.06 3.10
N VAL A 87 24.17 0.01 3.34
CA VAL A 87 22.73 -0.01 3.59
C VAL A 87 22.07 1.17 2.86
N ALA A 88 20.98 0.93 2.14
CA ALA A 88 20.08 1.99 1.67
C ALA A 88 18.88 2.10 2.63
N VAL A 89 18.61 3.31 3.10
CA VAL A 89 17.53 3.61 4.05
C VAL A 89 16.60 4.63 3.38
N GLY A 90 15.42 4.18 2.95
CA GLY A 90 14.35 5.08 2.48
C GLY A 90 13.52 5.57 3.65
N ILE A 91 13.36 6.89 3.81
CA ILE A 91 12.53 7.50 4.85
C ILE A 91 11.51 8.41 4.19
N GLY A 92 10.24 8.02 4.18
CA GLY A 92 9.20 8.79 3.49
C GLY A 92 7.93 8.03 3.20
N GLY A 93 7.22 8.46 2.16
CA GLY A 93 6.09 7.74 1.57
C GLY A 93 6.53 6.73 0.51
N GLY A 94 5.57 6.01 -0.09
CA GLY A 94 5.81 4.92 -1.03
C GLY A 94 6.86 5.20 -2.10
N LYS A 95 6.79 6.34 -2.81
CA LYS A 95 7.75 6.70 -3.87
C LYS A 95 9.20 6.78 -3.39
N THR A 96 9.43 7.33 -2.20
CA THR A 96 10.78 7.38 -1.59
C THR A 96 11.27 5.99 -1.21
N LEU A 97 10.37 5.17 -0.64
CA LEU A 97 10.69 3.80 -0.22
C LEU A 97 10.99 2.92 -1.43
N ASP A 98 10.18 3.02 -2.48
CA ASP A 98 10.35 2.28 -3.72
C ASP A 98 11.67 2.63 -4.42
N THR A 99 12.01 3.92 -4.50
CA THR A 99 13.32 4.34 -5.02
C THR A 99 14.48 3.80 -4.19
N ALA A 100 14.36 3.78 -2.86
CA ALA A 100 15.39 3.21 -2.00
C ALA A 100 15.54 1.68 -2.18
N LYS A 101 14.42 0.95 -2.36
CA LYS A 101 14.42 -0.49 -2.67
C LYS A 101 15.14 -0.76 -4.00
N ALA A 102 14.77 -0.04 -5.05
CA ALA A 102 15.41 -0.16 -6.36
C ALA A 102 16.91 0.16 -6.31
N ALA A 103 17.28 1.25 -5.64
CA ALA A 103 18.69 1.64 -5.50
C ALA A 103 19.50 0.61 -4.69
N ALA A 104 18.91 0.02 -3.63
CA ALA A 104 19.52 -1.03 -2.84
C ALA A 104 19.79 -2.29 -3.69
N ALA A 105 18.78 -2.73 -4.45
CA ALA A 105 18.88 -3.88 -5.35
C ALA A 105 19.96 -3.65 -6.42
N ALA A 106 19.94 -2.49 -7.09
CA ALA A 106 20.92 -2.13 -8.11
C ALA A 106 22.34 -2.01 -7.56
N ALA A 107 22.52 -1.55 -6.31
CA ALA A 107 23.83 -1.43 -5.67
C ALA A 107 24.29 -2.74 -4.97
N GLY A 108 23.41 -3.73 -4.81
CA GLY A 108 23.73 -4.99 -4.12
C GLY A 108 23.94 -4.82 -2.61
N ILE A 109 23.22 -3.88 -1.98
CA ILE A 109 23.36 -3.54 -0.55
C ILE A 109 22.09 -3.84 0.23
N LYS A 110 22.15 -3.75 1.56
CA LYS A 110 21.00 -3.97 2.44
C LYS A 110 19.94 -2.89 2.28
N MET A 111 18.67 -3.27 2.50
CA MET A 111 17.50 -2.43 2.28
C MET A 111 16.74 -2.18 3.58
N VAL A 112 16.49 -0.92 3.90
CA VAL A 112 15.70 -0.50 5.06
C VAL A 112 14.61 0.48 4.60
N THR A 113 13.39 0.25 5.02
CA THR A 113 12.25 1.15 4.81
C THR A 113 11.78 1.74 6.12
N VAL A 114 11.54 3.06 6.11
CA VAL A 114 11.05 3.82 7.26
C VAL A 114 9.86 4.67 6.79
N PRO A 115 8.65 4.13 6.80
CA PRO A 115 7.48 4.87 6.38
C PRO A 115 7.18 6.02 7.34
N THR A 116 6.87 7.19 6.80
CA THR A 116 6.42 8.37 7.56
C THR A 116 4.92 8.62 7.43
N ILE A 117 4.26 7.84 6.61
CA ILE A 117 2.81 7.72 6.43
C ILE A 117 2.48 6.24 6.28
N ALA A 118 1.29 5.82 6.70
CA ALA A 118 0.80 4.45 6.53
C ALA A 118 -0.31 4.42 5.47
N SER A 119 0.01 4.90 4.24
CA SER A 119 -0.96 5.10 3.16
C SER A 119 -1.07 3.93 2.19
N ASN A 120 -0.19 2.96 2.31
CA ASN A 120 -0.15 1.72 1.52
C ASN A 120 0.85 0.73 2.14
N ASP A 121 0.96 -0.43 1.54
CA ASP A 121 1.79 -1.55 1.97
C ASP A 121 3.19 -1.63 1.34
N SER A 122 3.57 -0.65 0.50
CA SER A 122 4.91 -0.55 -0.09
C SER A 122 6.06 -0.76 0.91
N PRO A 123 5.98 -0.33 2.20
CA PRO A 123 7.10 -0.46 3.11
C PRO A 123 7.60 -1.89 3.32
N THR A 124 6.73 -2.89 3.21
CA THR A 124 7.08 -4.30 3.46
C THR A 124 7.28 -5.12 2.20
N SER A 125 6.78 -4.66 1.06
CA SER A 125 6.81 -5.41 -0.20
C SER A 125 8.17 -5.42 -0.88
N SER A 126 8.39 -6.44 -1.72
CA SER A 126 9.55 -6.54 -2.61
C SER A 126 9.44 -5.70 -3.88
N PHE A 127 8.35 -4.94 -4.05
CA PHE A 127 8.05 -4.23 -5.28
C PHE A 127 8.50 -2.78 -5.26
N THR A 128 8.82 -2.26 -6.44
CA THR A 128 8.93 -0.84 -6.75
C THR A 128 7.91 -0.52 -7.82
N VAL A 129 7.07 0.49 -7.59
CA VAL A 129 6.19 1.07 -8.60
C VAL A 129 6.96 2.18 -9.32
N TRP A 130 6.97 2.11 -10.66
CA TRP A 130 7.67 3.04 -11.52
C TRP A 130 6.74 4.11 -12.07
N TYR A 131 7.26 5.31 -12.14
CA TYR A 131 6.56 6.47 -12.72
C TYR A 131 7.42 7.11 -13.81
N ASP A 132 6.76 7.75 -14.79
CA ASP A 132 7.42 8.64 -15.74
C ASP A 132 7.64 10.04 -15.14
N GLU A 133 8.27 10.94 -15.92
CA GLU A 133 8.53 12.32 -15.49
C GLU A 133 7.24 13.16 -15.38
N GLN A 134 6.13 12.69 -15.91
CA GLN A 134 4.80 13.30 -15.83
C GLN A 134 3.98 12.76 -14.64
N GLY A 135 4.52 11.76 -13.90
CA GLY A 135 3.85 11.11 -12.77
C GLY A 135 2.88 10.00 -13.15
N ASN A 136 2.88 9.54 -14.40
CA ASN A 136 2.07 8.39 -14.82
C ASN A 136 2.73 7.09 -14.38
N CYS A 137 1.91 6.13 -13.91
CA CYS A 137 2.38 4.81 -13.52
C CYS A 137 2.82 4.00 -14.77
N LEU A 138 4.05 3.50 -14.75
CA LEU A 138 4.62 2.64 -15.80
C LEU A 138 4.52 1.15 -15.47
N GLY A 139 4.02 0.80 -14.28
CA GLY A 139 3.97 -0.56 -13.78
C GLY A 139 4.88 -0.77 -12.57
N PHE A 140 5.13 -2.03 -12.23
CA PHE A 140 5.94 -2.39 -11.07
C PHE A 140 6.99 -3.45 -11.41
N GLU A 141 8.04 -3.48 -10.59
CA GLU A 141 9.13 -4.46 -10.70
C GLU A 141 9.36 -5.12 -9.32
N SER A 142 9.59 -6.43 -9.34
CA SER A 142 9.88 -7.21 -8.13
C SER A 142 11.37 -7.49 -8.02
N TRP A 143 11.91 -7.25 -6.84
CA TRP A 143 13.32 -7.56 -6.52
C TRP A 143 13.49 -8.99 -5.97
N GLY A 144 12.39 -9.72 -5.77
CA GLY A 144 12.40 -11.08 -5.23
C GLY A 144 12.82 -11.18 -3.76
N VAL A 145 13.08 -10.06 -3.11
CA VAL A 145 13.45 -9.96 -1.70
C VAL A 145 12.79 -8.75 -1.06
N ASN A 146 12.22 -8.95 0.13
CA ASN A 146 11.64 -7.87 0.92
C ASN A 146 12.74 -7.13 1.72
N PRO A 147 12.44 -5.94 2.29
CA PRO A 147 13.39 -5.19 3.09
C PRO A 147 14.02 -6.00 4.23
N ASP A 148 15.32 -5.79 4.48
CA ASP A 148 16.02 -6.38 5.63
C ASP A 148 15.49 -5.83 6.96
N LEU A 149 14.96 -4.61 6.95
CA LEU A 149 14.31 -3.97 8.10
C LEU A 149 13.21 -3.02 7.63
N VAL A 150 12.03 -3.15 8.23
CA VAL A 150 10.96 -2.15 8.21
C VAL A 150 10.89 -1.53 9.60
N LEU A 151 11.06 -0.21 9.71
CA LEU A 151 11.08 0.50 10.98
C LEU A 151 9.96 1.55 11.00
N VAL A 152 8.94 1.36 11.83
CA VAL A 152 7.68 2.12 11.83
C VAL A 152 7.51 2.86 13.15
N ASP A 153 7.62 4.20 13.10
CA ASP A 153 7.34 5.06 14.25
C ASP A 153 5.86 5.48 14.23
N THR A 154 5.07 4.92 15.12
CA THR A 154 3.63 5.15 15.17
C THR A 154 3.26 6.58 15.56
N GLN A 155 4.13 7.31 16.28
CA GLN A 155 3.89 8.74 16.53
C GLN A 155 4.07 9.57 15.25
N VAL A 156 5.06 9.25 14.41
CA VAL A 156 5.26 9.95 13.12
C VAL A 156 4.05 9.73 12.21
N ILE A 157 3.49 8.53 12.20
CA ILE A 157 2.29 8.23 11.44
C ILE A 157 1.06 8.95 12.00
N ALA A 158 0.90 9.00 13.34
CA ALA A 158 -0.20 9.72 13.96
C ALA A 158 -0.12 11.24 13.77
N ASP A 159 1.09 11.79 13.60
CA ASP A 159 1.32 13.22 13.32
C ASP A 159 1.13 13.57 11.83
N ALA A 160 1.05 12.58 10.94
CA ALA A 160 0.83 12.76 9.52
C ALA A 160 -0.65 13.11 9.21
N PRO A 161 -0.95 13.64 8.00
CA PRO A 161 -2.34 13.91 7.61
C PRO A 161 -3.20 12.65 7.69
N VAL A 162 -4.33 12.70 8.40
CA VAL A 162 -5.23 11.56 8.62
C VAL A 162 -5.69 10.89 7.31
N ARG A 163 -5.82 11.67 6.22
CA ARG A 163 -6.16 11.14 4.90
C ARG A 163 -5.18 10.05 4.45
N THR A 164 -3.88 10.18 4.76
CA THR A 164 -2.88 9.17 4.40
C THR A 164 -3.09 7.86 5.16
N PHE A 165 -3.52 7.95 6.41
CA PHE A 165 -3.82 6.79 7.25
C PHE A 165 -5.09 6.07 6.79
N VAL A 166 -6.12 6.86 6.41
CA VAL A 166 -7.37 6.33 5.84
C VAL A 166 -7.14 5.67 4.49
N ALA A 167 -6.34 6.28 3.61
CA ALA A 167 -5.96 5.65 2.34
C ALA A 167 -5.29 4.28 2.57
N GLY A 168 -4.40 4.16 3.57
CA GLY A 168 -3.84 2.86 3.92
C GLY A 168 -4.87 1.83 4.38
N MET A 169 -5.96 2.26 5.03
CA MET A 169 -7.05 1.34 5.37
C MET A 169 -7.77 0.83 4.12
N GLY A 170 -7.99 1.69 3.10
CA GLY A 170 -8.60 1.28 1.84
C GLY A 170 -7.74 0.26 1.08
N ASP A 171 -6.43 0.51 1.02
CA ASP A 171 -5.45 -0.41 0.44
C ASP A 171 -5.44 -1.76 1.16
N ALA A 172 -5.32 -1.72 2.49
CA ALA A 172 -5.27 -2.90 3.34
C ALA A 172 -6.58 -3.70 3.37
N LEU A 173 -7.73 -3.06 3.12
CA LEU A 173 -9.03 -3.73 3.06
C LEU A 173 -9.12 -4.71 1.90
N ALA A 174 -8.54 -4.36 0.74
CA ALA A 174 -8.50 -5.22 -0.44
C ALA A 174 -7.76 -6.53 -0.19
N THR A 175 -6.77 -6.52 0.67
CA THR A 175 -5.88 -7.67 0.92
C THR A 175 -6.63 -8.98 1.19
N TRP A 176 -7.66 -8.95 2.04
CA TRP A 176 -8.48 -10.15 2.31
C TRP A 176 -9.41 -10.50 1.15
N ILE A 177 -10.08 -9.52 0.59
CA ILE A 177 -11.08 -9.72 -0.46
C ILE A 177 -10.42 -10.37 -1.69
N GLU A 178 -9.24 -9.89 -2.06
CA GLU A 178 -8.50 -10.39 -3.20
C GLU A 178 -7.79 -11.73 -2.92
N ALA A 179 -7.15 -11.88 -1.76
CA ALA A 179 -6.51 -13.15 -1.39
C ALA A 179 -7.53 -14.28 -1.25
N ARG A 180 -8.74 -13.99 -0.76
CA ARG A 180 -9.86 -14.94 -0.73
C ARG A 180 -10.22 -15.39 -2.14
N ALA A 181 -10.48 -14.45 -3.05
CA ALA A 181 -10.81 -14.76 -4.46
C ALA A 181 -9.69 -15.57 -5.13
N ALA A 182 -8.45 -15.12 -5.00
CA ALA A 182 -7.29 -15.80 -5.54
C ALA A 182 -7.10 -17.23 -4.98
N SER A 183 -7.39 -17.46 -3.70
CA SER A 183 -7.28 -18.78 -3.07
C SER A 183 -8.32 -19.80 -3.54
N CYS A 184 -9.44 -19.33 -4.09
CA CYS A 184 -10.50 -20.19 -4.65
C CYS A 184 -10.10 -20.81 -6.00
N LYS A 185 -9.09 -20.27 -6.68
CA LYS A 185 -8.64 -20.76 -8.00
C LYS A 185 -7.40 -21.63 -7.88
N THR A 186 -7.47 -22.83 -8.43
CA THR A 186 -6.40 -23.85 -8.33
C THR A 186 -5.05 -23.42 -8.94
N ARG A 187 -5.01 -22.41 -9.78
CA ARG A 187 -3.81 -21.94 -10.51
C ARG A 187 -3.55 -20.44 -10.36
N SER A 188 -4.22 -19.78 -9.43
CA SER A 188 -3.95 -18.39 -9.13
C SER A 188 -2.53 -18.24 -8.56
N LEU A 189 -1.76 -17.33 -9.11
CA LEU A 189 -0.42 -17.00 -8.63
C LEU A 189 -0.48 -15.73 -7.81
N ALA A 190 0.10 -15.79 -6.62
CA ALA A 190 0.43 -14.60 -5.85
C ALA A 190 1.63 -13.89 -6.48
N LEU A 191 1.82 -12.62 -6.16
CA LEU A 191 2.93 -11.81 -6.67
C LEU A 191 4.30 -12.35 -6.21
N SER A 192 4.33 -13.15 -5.16
CA SER A 192 5.50 -13.93 -4.72
C SER A 192 5.98 -15.00 -5.73
N GLY A 193 5.23 -15.22 -6.83
CA GLY A 193 5.54 -16.20 -7.87
C GLY A 193 5.09 -17.62 -7.57
N GLY A 194 4.34 -17.84 -6.48
CA GLY A 194 3.76 -19.13 -6.10
C GLY A 194 2.27 -19.05 -5.82
N VAL A 195 1.66 -20.18 -5.43
CA VAL A 195 0.29 -20.14 -4.90
C VAL A 195 0.30 -19.66 -3.46
N ALA A 196 -0.81 -19.07 -3.02
CA ALA A 196 -0.96 -18.58 -1.64
C ALA A 196 -0.74 -19.70 -0.62
N THR A 197 0.00 -19.38 0.45
CA THR A 197 0.07 -20.26 1.62
C THR A 197 -1.15 -20.06 2.52
N ARG A 198 -1.50 -21.06 3.32
CA ARG A 198 -2.53 -20.90 4.35
C ARG A 198 -2.20 -19.77 5.35
N ALA A 199 -0.91 -19.56 5.62
CA ALA A 199 -0.45 -18.47 6.47
C ALA A 199 -0.72 -17.11 5.82
N ALA A 200 -0.42 -16.92 4.53
CA ALA A 200 -0.71 -15.67 3.82
C ALA A 200 -2.22 -15.33 3.84
N VAL A 201 -3.08 -16.32 3.57
CA VAL A 201 -4.54 -16.16 3.61
C VAL A 201 -5.03 -15.80 5.04
N ALA A 202 -4.45 -16.42 6.07
CA ALA A 202 -4.79 -16.09 7.46
C ALA A 202 -4.32 -14.68 7.86
N ILE A 203 -3.15 -14.24 7.38
CA ILE A 203 -2.65 -12.87 7.58
C ILE A 203 -3.57 -11.86 6.89
N ALA A 204 -3.99 -12.12 5.66
CA ALA A 204 -4.93 -11.26 4.92
C ALA A 204 -6.26 -11.14 5.68
N ARG A 205 -6.77 -12.24 6.24
CA ARG A 205 -7.99 -12.22 7.07
C ARG A 205 -7.79 -11.41 8.36
N LEU A 206 -6.67 -11.58 9.05
CA LEU A 206 -6.33 -10.81 10.24
C LEU A 206 -6.25 -9.30 9.94
N CYS A 207 -5.72 -8.93 8.76
CA CYS A 207 -5.71 -7.55 8.28
C CYS A 207 -7.12 -6.96 8.24
N TYR A 208 -8.03 -7.62 7.53
CA TYR A 208 -9.44 -7.24 7.43
C TYR A 208 -10.13 -7.12 8.79
N ASP A 209 -10.03 -8.17 9.63
CA ASP A 209 -10.66 -8.19 10.96
C ASP A 209 -10.17 -7.02 11.84
N THR A 210 -8.86 -6.70 11.75
CA THR A 210 -8.25 -5.58 12.47
C THR A 210 -8.81 -4.23 12.03
N LEU A 211 -8.95 -4.02 10.71
CA LEU A 211 -9.49 -2.78 10.16
C LEU A 211 -10.95 -2.57 10.57
N VAL A 212 -11.79 -3.56 10.35
CA VAL A 212 -13.23 -3.48 10.66
C VAL A 212 -13.43 -3.24 12.16
N GLN A 213 -12.63 -3.89 13.01
CA GLN A 213 -12.78 -3.77 14.47
C GLN A 213 -12.22 -2.45 15.03
N HIS A 214 -11.14 -1.92 14.48
CA HIS A 214 -10.38 -0.84 15.11
C HIS A 214 -10.23 0.42 14.26
N GLY A 215 -10.55 0.39 12.96
CA GLY A 215 -10.23 1.46 12.01
C GLY A 215 -10.89 2.81 12.36
N VAL A 216 -12.17 2.80 12.71
CA VAL A 216 -12.90 4.04 13.05
C VAL A 216 -12.34 4.68 14.33
N GLU A 217 -12.02 3.86 15.35
CA GLU A 217 -11.40 4.35 16.58
C GLU A 217 -9.98 4.90 16.32
N ALA A 218 -9.20 4.16 15.54
CA ALA A 218 -7.84 4.56 15.17
C ALA A 218 -7.83 5.88 14.39
N LYS A 219 -8.74 6.05 13.41
CA LYS A 219 -8.90 7.32 12.67
C LYS A 219 -9.11 8.49 13.61
N ARG A 220 -10.07 8.39 14.55
CA ARG A 220 -10.36 9.44 15.54
C ARG A 220 -9.14 9.79 16.40
N ALA A 221 -8.35 8.79 16.77
CA ALA A 221 -7.12 9.02 17.52
C ALA A 221 -6.05 9.75 16.69
N VAL A 222 -5.88 9.36 15.41
CA VAL A 222 -4.95 10.04 14.48
C VAL A 222 -5.41 11.47 14.19
N GLU A 223 -6.70 11.76 14.08
CA GLU A 223 -7.24 13.12 13.99
C GLU A 223 -6.83 14.01 15.19
N CYS A 224 -6.60 13.39 16.34
CA CYS A 224 -6.11 14.04 17.54
C CYS A 224 -4.57 13.96 17.70
N HIS A 225 -3.84 13.41 16.75
CA HIS A 225 -2.38 13.16 16.79
C HIS A 225 -1.92 12.34 18.01
N VAL A 226 -2.72 11.37 18.44
CA VAL A 226 -2.40 10.50 19.57
C VAL A 226 -2.29 9.03 19.13
N VAL A 227 -1.35 8.32 19.75
CA VAL A 227 -1.16 6.89 19.55
C VAL A 227 -1.93 6.13 20.64
N THR A 228 -2.90 5.35 20.20
CA THR A 228 -3.70 4.43 21.05
C THR A 228 -3.42 2.98 20.64
N PRO A 229 -3.85 1.98 21.41
CA PRO A 229 -3.77 0.58 20.97
C PRO A 229 -4.48 0.29 19.65
N ALA A 230 -5.54 1.04 19.30
CA ALA A 230 -6.22 0.94 18.02
C ALA A 230 -5.32 1.46 16.88
N VAL A 231 -4.61 2.58 17.08
CA VAL A 231 -3.65 3.11 16.11
C VAL A 231 -2.51 2.12 15.86
N GLU A 232 -1.93 1.54 16.93
CA GLU A 232 -0.86 0.54 16.79
C GLU A 232 -1.32 -0.64 15.92
N LYS A 233 -2.51 -1.18 16.17
CA LYS A 233 -3.05 -2.31 15.40
C LYS A 233 -3.32 -1.95 13.93
N VAL A 234 -3.90 -0.77 13.68
CA VAL A 234 -4.22 -0.35 12.30
C VAL A 234 -2.95 0.03 11.52
N VAL A 235 -1.93 0.60 12.18
CA VAL A 235 -0.61 0.79 11.55
C VAL A 235 -0.01 -0.57 11.15
N GLU A 236 -0.07 -1.57 12.02
CA GLU A 236 0.36 -2.94 11.70
C GLU A 236 -0.44 -3.51 10.52
N ALA A 237 -1.77 -3.30 10.51
CA ALA A 237 -2.62 -3.75 9.40
C ALA A 237 -2.23 -3.10 8.08
N ASN A 238 -2.14 -1.76 8.02
CA ASN A 238 -1.84 -1.01 6.81
C ASN A 238 -0.43 -1.30 6.25
N VAL A 239 0.56 -1.54 7.14
CA VAL A 239 1.97 -1.64 6.73
C VAL A 239 2.43 -3.08 6.63
N LEU A 240 2.15 -3.91 7.64
CA LEU A 240 2.68 -5.27 7.71
C LEU A 240 1.71 -6.31 7.16
N LEU A 241 0.49 -6.37 7.72
CA LEU A 241 -0.45 -7.45 7.39
C LEU A 241 -0.92 -7.32 5.93
N SER A 242 -1.18 -6.09 5.46
CA SER A 242 -1.48 -5.84 4.07
C SER A 242 -0.33 -6.28 3.18
N GLY A 243 0.89 -5.81 3.44
CA GLY A 243 2.03 -6.13 2.60
C GLY A 243 2.34 -7.62 2.48
N LEU A 244 2.24 -8.37 3.58
CA LEU A 244 2.41 -9.82 3.54
C LEU A 244 1.23 -10.52 2.84
N GLY A 245 0.03 -10.03 3.11
CA GLY A 245 -1.21 -10.62 2.61
C GLY A 245 -1.35 -10.48 1.10
N PHE A 246 -1.14 -9.26 0.55
CA PHE A 246 -1.28 -9.06 -0.89
C PHE A 246 -0.18 -9.77 -1.68
N GLU A 247 1.08 -9.64 -1.24
CA GLU A 247 2.23 -10.15 -1.97
C GLU A 247 2.26 -11.68 -2.00
N SER A 248 1.84 -12.33 -0.91
CA SER A 248 1.85 -13.79 -0.75
C SER A 248 0.47 -14.45 -0.82
N GLY A 249 -0.62 -13.67 -0.75
CA GLY A 249 -2.02 -14.14 -0.84
C GLY A 249 -2.60 -14.03 -2.24
N GLY A 250 -2.20 -13.01 -2.98
CA GLY A 250 -2.69 -12.72 -4.33
C GLY A 250 -3.53 -11.46 -4.40
N VAL A 251 -3.61 -10.89 -5.58
CA VAL A 251 -4.35 -9.68 -5.96
C VAL A 251 -5.36 -10.02 -7.03
N ALA A 252 -6.43 -9.24 -7.17
CA ALA A 252 -7.47 -9.50 -8.15
C ALA A 252 -8.06 -8.20 -8.73
N THR A 253 -9.39 -8.05 -8.73
CA THR A 253 -10.09 -6.96 -9.43
C THR A 253 -9.99 -5.62 -8.72
N ALA A 254 -9.94 -5.58 -7.38
CA ALA A 254 -9.92 -4.31 -6.65
C ALA A 254 -8.72 -3.45 -7.07
N HIS A 255 -7.52 -4.02 -7.06
CA HIS A 255 -6.31 -3.34 -7.51
C HIS A 255 -6.28 -3.09 -9.01
N MET A 256 -6.87 -3.97 -9.84
CA MET A 256 -6.93 -3.71 -11.29
C MET A 256 -7.77 -2.50 -11.62
N ILE A 257 -8.93 -2.32 -10.98
CA ILE A 257 -9.77 -1.12 -11.12
C ILE A 257 -8.99 0.11 -10.63
N ALA A 258 -8.40 0.04 -9.43
CA ALA A 258 -7.61 1.13 -8.87
C ALA A 258 -6.46 1.57 -9.78
N ASN A 259 -5.73 0.63 -10.37
CA ASN A 259 -4.64 0.93 -11.31
C ASN A 259 -5.12 1.59 -12.63
N CYS A 260 -6.39 1.46 -12.97
CA CYS A 260 -6.98 2.08 -14.16
C CYS A 260 -7.57 3.47 -13.88
N LEU A 261 -8.02 3.76 -12.65
CA LEU A 261 -8.65 5.05 -12.29
C LEU A 261 -7.77 6.27 -12.58
N PRO A 262 -6.44 6.26 -12.38
CA PRO A 262 -5.57 7.38 -12.76
C PRO A 262 -5.57 7.74 -14.25
N SER A 263 -6.12 6.89 -15.13
CA SER A 263 -6.34 7.25 -16.53
C SER A 263 -7.41 8.35 -16.73
N PHE A 264 -8.20 8.61 -15.70
CA PHE A 264 -9.16 9.71 -15.64
C PHE A 264 -8.52 10.93 -14.95
N PRO A 265 -8.41 12.08 -15.62
CA PRO A 265 -7.84 13.28 -15.00
C PRO A 265 -8.55 13.70 -13.71
N GLU A 266 -9.85 13.40 -13.61
CA GLU A 266 -10.67 13.67 -12.45
C GLU A 266 -10.18 12.92 -11.19
N CYS A 267 -9.53 11.77 -11.36
CA CYS A 267 -9.02 10.92 -10.28
C CYS A 267 -7.60 11.29 -9.83
N HIS A 268 -6.86 12.17 -10.53
CA HIS A 268 -5.46 12.49 -10.20
C HIS A 268 -5.24 13.06 -8.79
N GLY A 269 -6.30 13.52 -8.12
CA GLY A 269 -6.25 14.00 -6.74
C GLY A 269 -6.42 12.91 -5.68
N LEU A 270 -6.72 11.68 -6.08
CA LEU A 270 -6.93 10.55 -5.19
C LEU A 270 -5.61 9.91 -4.76
N MET A 271 -5.64 9.28 -3.60
CA MET A 271 -4.56 8.41 -3.15
C MET A 271 -4.87 6.96 -3.58
N HIS A 272 -3.83 6.17 -3.82
CA HIS A 272 -3.98 4.79 -4.26
C HIS A 272 -5.00 3.99 -3.42
N GLY A 273 -4.91 4.04 -2.09
CA GLY A 273 -5.85 3.32 -1.24
C GLY A 273 -7.29 3.86 -1.26
N GLU A 274 -7.51 5.11 -1.66
CA GLU A 274 -8.86 5.63 -1.92
C GLU A 274 -9.44 4.99 -3.20
N GLU A 275 -8.63 4.82 -4.23
CA GLU A 275 -8.99 4.12 -5.46
C GLU A 275 -9.23 2.63 -5.22
N VAL A 276 -8.38 1.99 -4.39
CA VAL A 276 -8.50 0.57 -4.03
C VAL A 276 -9.76 0.31 -3.21
N GLY A 277 -10.14 1.20 -2.28
CA GLY A 277 -11.40 1.07 -1.52
C GLY A 277 -12.61 0.96 -2.45
N PHE A 278 -12.77 1.88 -3.42
CA PHE A 278 -13.84 1.75 -4.41
C PHE A 278 -13.72 0.46 -5.25
N GLY A 279 -12.50 0.05 -5.55
CA GLY A 279 -12.21 -1.24 -6.20
C GLY A 279 -12.71 -2.43 -5.39
N VAL A 280 -12.59 -2.40 -4.06
CA VAL A 280 -13.13 -3.44 -3.15
C VAL A 280 -14.64 -3.58 -3.28
N LEU A 281 -15.38 -2.47 -3.23
CA LEU A 281 -16.83 -2.49 -3.41
C LEU A 281 -17.22 -3.04 -4.79
N SER A 282 -16.48 -2.64 -5.82
CA SER A 282 -16.69 -3.14 -7.19
C SER A 282 -16.43 -4.64 -7.30
N GLN A 283 -15.34 -5.14 -6.68
CA GLN A 283 -15.06 -6.58 -6.67
C GLN A 283 -16.14 -7.37 -5.93
N LEU A 284 -16.63 -6.88 -4.80
CA LEU A 284 -17.73 -7.53 -4.06
C LEU A 284 -19.03 -7.59 -4.87
N CYS A 285 -19.29 -6.58 -5.69
CA CYS A 285 -20.42 -6.58 -6.63
C CYS A 285 -20.20 -7.51 -7.84
N LEU A 286 -18.97 -7.89 -8.13
CA LEU A 286 -18.59 -8.81 -9.22
C LEU A 286 -18.71 -10.28 -8.79
N GLU A 287 -18.53 -10.59 -7.50
CA GLU A 287 -18.47 -11.95 -6.96
C GLU A 287 -19.86 -12.51 -6.68
N ASP A 288 -20.18 -13.71 -7.20
CA ASP A 288 -21.47 -14.39 -7.02
C ASP A 288 -21.75 -14.80 -5.56
N ASP A 289 -20.69 -15.12 -4.80
CA ASP A 289 -20.77 -15.64 -3.43
C ASP A 289 -20.55 -14.55 -2.37
N SER A 290 -20.64 -13.24 -2.72
CA SER A 290 -20.45 -12.18 -1.76
C SER A 290 -21.58 -12.18 -0.71
N ASP A 291 -21.18 -12.28 0.59
CA ASP A 291 -22.14 -12.19 1.69
C ASP A 291 -22.67 -10.76 1.82
N ALA A 292 -23.98 -10.62 1.71
CA ALA A 292 -24.66 -9.31 1.85
C ALA A 292 -24.39 -8.65 3.22
N ALA A 293 -24.09 -9.40 4.27
CA ALA A 293 -23.70 -8.84 5.57
C ALA A 293 -22.27 -8.30 5.55
N GLU A 294 -21.33 -9.03 4.93
CA GLU A 294 -19.94 -8.57 4.72
C GLU A 294 -19.91 -7.31 3.84
N MET A 295 -20.65 -7.30 2.73
CA MET A 295 -20.75 -6.14 1.85
C MET A 295 -21.26 -4.89 2.60
N ARG A 296 -22.31 -5.03 3.40
CA ARG A 296 -22.81 -3.93 4.25
C ARG A 296 -21.76 -3.47 5.26
N THR A 297 -21.07 -4.40 5.91
CA THR A 297 -20.02 -4.08 6.87
C THR A 297 -18.91 -3.26 6.22
N ILE A 298 -18.48 -3.63 5.03
CA ILE A 298 -17.40 -2.97 4.29
C ILE A 298 -17.83 -1.56 3.86
N VAL A 299 -18.98 -1.41 3.19
CA VAL A 299 -19.42 -0.09 2.74
C VAL A 299 -19.68 0.87 3.91
N ASP A 300 -20.22 0.37 5.04
CA ASP A 300 -20.42 1.17 6.24
C ASP A 300 -19.10 1.59 6.88
N PHE A 301 -18.12 0.69 6.90
CA PHE A 301 -16.76 1.00 7.34
C PHE A 301 -16.11 2.07 6.47
N GLU A 302 -16.14 1.92 5.15
CA GLU A 302 -15.56 2.89 4.22
C GLU A 302 -16.18 4.29 4.38
N ILE A 303 -17.51 4.37 4.49
CA ILE A 303 -18.21 5.62 4.78
C ILE A 303 -17.73 6.21 6.12
N ALA A 304 -17.66 5.40 7.18
CA ALA A 304 -17.29 5.87 8.52
C ALA A 304 -15.85 6.38 8.60
N VAL A 305 -14.93 5.81 7.82
CA VAL A 305 -13.55 6.30 7.77
C VAL A 305 -13.33 7.40 6.72
N GLY A 306 -14.29 7.58 5.79
CA GLY A 306 -14.24 8.63 4.77
C GLY A 306 -13.54 8.22 3.48
N LEU A 307 -13.55 6.92 3.14
CA LEU A 307 -13.14 6.41 1.83
C LEU A 307 -14.20 6.69 0.77
N PRO A 308 -13.81 6.82 -0.52
CA PRO A 308 -14.75 6.93 -1.64
C PRO A 308 -15.60 5.67 -1.79
N VAL A 309 -16.91 5.84 -1.87
CA VAL A 309 -17.87 4.74 -2.11
C VAL A 309 -18.78 4.98 -3.30
N THR A 310 -18.61 6.13 -3.99
CA THR A 310 -19.43 6.50 -5.16
C THR A 310 -18.56 7.10 -6.26
N PHE A 311 -19.08 7.10 -7.50
CA PHE A 311 -18.42 7.84 -8.60
C PHE A 311 -18.27 9.33 -8.30
N ALA A 312 -19.23 9.93 -7.61
CA ALA A 312 -19.12 11.33 -7.19
C ALA A 312 -17.94 11.57 -6.26
N ASP A 313 -17.64 10.65 -5.34
CA ASP A 313 -16.47 10.73 -4.46
C ASP A 313 -15.13 10.62 -5.22
N LEU A 314 -15.14 9.90 -6.34
CA LEU A 314 -14.00 9.78 -7.24
C LEU A 314 -13.85 10.96 -8.22
N GLY A 315 -14.80 11.91 -8.22
CA GLY A 315 -14.86 12.99 -9.20
C GLY A 315 -15.47 12.55 -10.56
N LEU A 316 -16.05 11.36 -10.62
CA LEU A 316 -16.63 10.75 -11.82
C LEU A 316 -18.16 10.83 -11.87
N GLU A 317 -18.78 11.81 -11.20
CA GLU A 317 -20.23 11.98 -11.23
C GLU A 317 -20.74 12.08 -12.67
N GLY A 318 -21.72 11.23 -13.02
CA GLY A 318 -22.32 11.20 -14.36
C GLY A 318 -21.38 10.68 -15.45
N VAL A 319 -20.33 9.96 -15.11
CA VAL A 319 -19.38 9.38 -16.08
C VAL A 319 -20.11 8.50 -17.11
N ALA A 320 -19.82 8.70 -18.40
CA ALA A 320 -20.41 7.91 -19.46
C ALA A 320 -19.90 6.46 -19.43
N ARG A 321 -20.82 5.50 -19.66
CA ARG A 321 -20.50 4.07 -19.65
C ARG A 321 -19.34 3.72 -20.60
N ASP A 322 -19.27 4.35 -21.77
CA ASP A 322 -18.18 4.12 -22.75
C ASP A 322 -16.78 4.48 -22.19
N ARG A 323 -16.70 5.46 -21.27
CA ARG A 323 -15.46 5.78 -20.58
C ARG A 323 -15.07 4.65 -19.59
N LEU A 324 -16.05 4.11 -18.85
CA LEU A 324 -15.83 2.99 -17.94
C LEU A 324 -15.45 1.71 -18.69
N MET A 325 -15.93 1.50 -19.92
CA MET A 325 -15.58 0.34 -20.73
C MET A 325 -14.06 0.22 -20.97
N LYS A 326 -13.33 1.32 -21.01
CA LYS A 326 -11.86 1.30 -21.11
C LYS A 326 -11.21 0.64 -19.91
N ILE A 327 -11.76 0.88 -18.70
CA ILE A 327 -11.34 0.17 -17.48
C ILE A 327 -11.68 -1.32 -17.62
N GLY A 328 -12.93 -1.63 -18.02
CA GLY A 328 -13.37 -3.00 -18.21
C GLY A 328 -12.48 -3.78 -19.17
N GLU A 329 -12.16 -3.20 -20.34
CA GLU A 329 -11.27 -3.80 -21.34
C GLU A 329 -9.85 -4.07 -20.79
N THR A 330 -9.32 -3.14 -20.00
CA THR A 330 -8.00 -3.31 -19.37
C THR A 330 -8.04 -4.39 -18.30
N CYS A 331 -9.05 -4.39 -17.43
CA CYS A 331 -9.23 -5.38 -16.37
C CYS A 331 -9.44 -6.80 -16.90
N ALA A 332 -10.23 -6.96 -17.96
CA ALA A 332 -10.48 -8.24 -18.59
C ALA A 332 -9.38 -8.67 -19.59
N GLY A 333 -8.35 -7.86 -19.75
CA GLY A 333 -7.23 -8.13 -20.66
C GLY A 333 -6.45 -9.39 -20.26
N LYS A 334 -5.87 -10.08 -21.25
CA LYS A 334 -5.06 -11.29 -21.02
C LYS A 334 -3.85 -10.97 -20.12
N GLY A 335 -3.63 -11.80 -19.10
CA GLY A 335 -2.55 -11.65 -18.13
C GLY A 335 -2.88 -10.63 -17.03
N SER A 336 -4.11 -10.13 -16.98
CA SER A 336 -4.61 -9.30 -15.90
C SER A 336 -4.72 -10.06 -14.59
N LEU A 337 -4.61 -9.35 -13.46
CA LEU A 337 -4.82 -9.91 -12.13
C LEU A 337 -6.27 -10.38 -11.91
N CYS A 338 -7.23 -9.91 -12.72
CA CYS A 338 -8.60 -10.43 -12.70
C CYS A 338 -8.69 -11.90 -13.10
N GLU A 339 -7.67 -12.46 -13.79
CA GLU A 339 -7.57 -13.90 -14.04
C GLU A 339 -7.44 -14.70 -12.74
N ASN A 340 -7.19 -14.08 -11.59
CA ASN A 340 -7.16 -14.74 -10.28
C ASN A 340 -8.56 -15.11 -9.75
N HIS A 341 -9.64 -14.61 -10.34
CA HIS A 341 -10.99 -15.07 -10.00
C HIS A 341 -11.25 -16.51 -10.46
N PRO A 342 -12.10 -17.27 -9.74
CA PRO A 342 -12.48 -18.62 -10.15
C PRO A 342 -13.47 -18.66 -11.32
N PHE A 343 -13.96 -17.52 -11.79
CA PHE A 343 -14.88 -17.33 -12.89
C PHE A 343 -14.30 -16.42 -13.99
N GLU A 344 -14.97 -16.35 -15.13
CA GLU A 344 -14.56 -15.47 -16.23
C GLU A 344 -14.99 -14.03 -15.94
N VAL A 345 -14.04 -13.10 -16.08
CA VAL A 345 -14.28 -11.66 -15.94
C VAL A 345 -14.31 -11.05 -17.34
N THR A 346 -15.40 -10.36 -17.66
CA THR A 346 -15.58 -9.65 -18.94
C THR A 346 -15.53 -8.13 -18.75
N PRO A 347 -15.27 -7.33 -19.81
CA PRO A 347 -15.32 -5.89 -19.74
C PRO A 347 -16.66 -5.37 -19.19
N GLU A 348 -17.76 -5.96 -19.65
CA GLU A 348 -19.11 -5.58 -19.24
C GLU A 348 -19.35 -5.91 -17.77
N SER A 349 -18.90 -7.08 -17.27
CA SER A 349 -19.08 -7.46 -15.87
C SER A 349 -18.33 -6.51 -14.92
N ILE A 350 -17.15 -6.02 -15.29
CA ILE A 350 -16.42 -5.00 -14.51
C ILE A 350 -17.21 -3.69 -14.45
N VAL A 351 -17.71 -3.22 -15.58
CA VAL A 351 -18.48 -1.96 -15.63
C VAL A 351 -19.78 -2.07 -14.86
N ASP A 352 -20.48 -3.21 -14.99
CA ASP A 352 -21.72 -3.45 -14.24
C ASP A 352 -21.47 -3.49 -12.73
N ALA A 353 -20.35 -4.11 -12.31
CA ALA A 353 -19.94 -4.15 -10.90
C ALA A 353 -19.59 -2.76 -10.36
N MET A 354 -18.88 -1.92 -11.12
CA MET A 354 -18.60 -0.53 -10.73
C MET A 354 -19.86 0.30 -10.59
N VAL A 355 -20.82 0.16 -11.50
CA VAL A 355 -22.13 0.85 -11.44
C VAL A 355 -22.96 0.36 -10.25
N ALA A 356 -22.93 -0.94 -9.96
CA ALA A 356 -23.60 -1.51 -8.79
C ALA A 356 -22.97 -1.02 -7.48
N ALA A 357 -21.65 -0.90 -7.42
CA ALA A 357 -20.93 -0.35 -6.27
C ALA A 357 -21.30 1.13 -6.02
N ASP A 358 -21.36 1.96 -7.07
CA ASP A 358 -21.82 3.35 -6.99
C ASP A 358 -23.25 3.46 -6.46
N ALA A 359 -24.16 2.62 -6.96
CA ALA A 359 -25.55 2.58 -6.49
C ALA A 359 -25.63 2.18 -5.01
N LEU A 360 -24.86 1.15 -4.58
CA LEU A 360 -24.79 0.71 -3.20
C LEU A 360 -24.25 1.82 -2.29
N GLY A 361 -23.15 2.46 -2.66
CA GLY A 361 -22.56 3.58 -1.91
C GLY A 361 -23.51 4.74 -1.78
N THR A 362 -24.21 5.10 -2.88
CA THR A 362 -25.23 6.16 -2.89
C THR A 362 -26.39 5.85 -1.96
N GLU A 363 -26.88 4.61 -1.95
CA GLU A 363 -27.97 4.18 -1.06
C GLU A 363 -27.52 4.24 0.41
N ARG A 364 -26.34 3.69 0.72
CA ARG A 364 -25.84 3.62 2.11
C ARG A 364 -25.56 5.00 2.68
N LYS A 365 -25.03 5.95 1.91
CA LYS A 365 -24.81 7.34 2.35
C LYS A 365 -26.12 8.05 2.76
N LYS A 366 -27.25 7.73 2.11
CA LYS A 366 -28.56 8.31 2.48
C LYS A 366 -29.05 7.81 3.85
N HIS A 367 -28.62 6.63 4.27
CA HIS A 367 -29.03 6.00 5.52
C HIS A 367 -28.00 6.15 6.65
N SER A 368 -26.81 6.66 6.34
CA SER A 368 -25.79 6.96 7.36
C SER A 368 -26.19 8.25 8.09
N PRO A 369 -26.19 8.29 9.43
CA PRO A 369 -26.42 9.52 10.16
C PRO A 369 -25.31 10.52 9.76
N SER A 370 -25.75 11.72 9.37
CA SER A 370 -24.83 12.84 9.11
C SER A 370 -23.96 13.05 10.35
N CYS A 371 -22.65 12.84 10.22
CA CYS A 371 -21.69 13.22 11.25
C CYS A 371 -21.54 14.72 11.36
#